data_be3d5e6c5f54ac7cacfd54fcfc926cad
#
_entry.id   be3d5e6c5f54ac7cacfd54fcfc926cad
#
_cell.length_a   1.000
_cell.length_b   1.000
_cell.length_c   1.000
_cell.angle_alpha   90.00
_cell.angle_beta   90.00
_cell.angle_gamma   90.00
#
_symmetry.space_group_name_H-M   'P 1'
#
loop_
_entity.id
_entity.type
_entity.pdbx_description
1 polymer ?
#
loop_
_entity_poly.entity_id
_entity_poly.type
_entity_poly.pdbx_seq_one_letter_code
_entity_poly.pdbx_strand_id
1 'polypeptide(L)'
;MIAFRQIAPFVLREYGINRMVIIYTLSGVIGFLVSYLAGIPFTMGASAAVCGLIGATLYYGKSRGGLYGQTIFKQIGAWALGIFLFGLLMPGINNWGHGGGIFAGVVLGVLLGYKERARERIVHRVIAGACIVITVLVLVWAVGSGIYYRFLG
;
A
#
# COMPACT_ATOMS: atom_id res chain seq x y z
N MET A 1 -11.94 3.82 -3.76
CA MET A 1 -11.18 4.51 -4.85
C MET A 1 -10.86 5.99 -4.54
N ILE A 2 -11.65 6.70 -3.73
CA ILE A 2 -11.39 8.12 -3.39
C ILE A 2 -10.04 8.31 -2.71
N ALA A 3 -9.73 7.50 -1.70
CA ALA A 3 -8.46 7.59 -0.96
C ALA A 3 -7.22 7.41 -1.87
N PHE A 4 -7.26 6.48 -2.83
CA PHE A 4 -6.17 6.30 -3.79
C PHE A 4 -5.97 7.55 -4.66
N ARG A 5 -7.06 8.14 -5.18
CA ARG A 5 -6.98 9.34 -6.02
C ARG A 5 -6.38 10.55 -5.29
N GLN A 6 -6.51 10.61 -3.98
CA GLN A 6 -5.97 11.70 -3.17
C GLN A 6 -4.54 11.45 -2.73
N ILE A 7 -4.19 10.19 -2.35
CA ILE A 7 -2.87 9.88 -1.80
C ILE A 7 -1.83 9.57 -2.89
N ALA A 8 -2.23 8.92 -3.99
CA ALA A 8 -1.29 8.49 -5.03
C ALA A 8 -0.53 9.65 -5.70
N PRO A 9 -1.16 10.79 -6.06
CA PRO A 9 -0.43 11.93 -6.62
C PRO A 9 0.62 12.49 -5.65
N PHE A 10 0.32 12.51 -4.35
CA PHE A 10 1.24 12.93 -3.32
C PHE A 10 2.45 11.99 -3.24
N VAL A 11 2.21 10.68 -3.12
CA VAL A 11 3.29 9.69 -3.05
C VAL A 11 4.12 9.67 -4.34
N LEU A 12 3.48 9.81 -5.50
CA LEU A 12 4.17 9.91 -6.78
C LEU A 12 5.13 11.12 -6.82
N ARG A 13 4.69 12.26 -6.30
CA ARG A 13 5.50 13.48 -6.24
C ARG A 13 6.69 13.31 -5.30
N GLU A 14 6.46 12.81 -4.09
CA GLU A 14 7.47 12.76 -3.02
C GLU A 14 8.40 11.55 -3.12
N TYR A 15 7.90 10.40 -3.54
CA TYR A 15 8.67 9.15 -3.64
C TYR A 15 9.11 8.81 -5.07
N GLY A 16 8.34 9.20 -6.08
CA GLY A 16 8.51 8.80 -7.46
C GLY A 16 7.79 7.49 -7.80
N ILE A 17 7.66 7.22 -9.11
CA ILE A 17 6.83 6.11 -9.59
C ILE A 17 7.34 4.74 -9.13
N ASN A 18 8.64 4.48 -9.21
CA ASN A 18 9.19 3.17 -8.89
C ASN A 18 9.02 2.83 -7.40
N ARG A 19 9.31 3.77 -6.49
CA ARG A 19 9.10 3.56 -5.06
C ARG A 19 7.62 3.45 -4.72
N MET A 20 6.76 4.23 -5.37
CA MET A 20 5.32 4.14 -5.18
C MET A 20 4.79 2.75 -5.58
N VAL A 21 5.24 2.18 -6.70
CA VAL A 21 4.89 0.82 -7.13
C VAL A 21 5.35 -0.21 -6.10
N ILE A 22 6.59 -0.10 -5.62
CA ILE A 22 7.14 -1.01 -4.61
C ILE A 22 6.29 -0.95 -3.33
N ILE A 23 6.06 0.28 -2.82
CA ILE A 23 5.27 0.48 -1.59
C ILE A 23 3.87 -0.10 -1.77
N TYR A 24 3.19 0.23 -2.85
CA TYR A 24 1.84 -0.24 -3.12
C TYR A 24 1.76 -1.76 -3.17
N THR A 25 2.61 -2.40 -3.98
CA THR A 25 2.56 -3.85 -4.18
C THR A 25 2.95 -4.61 -2.92
N LEU A 26 4.10 -4.30 -2.33
CA LEU A 26 4.60 -5.03 -1.16
C LEU A 26 3.75 -4.78 0.09
N SER A 27 3.21 -3.57 0.28
CA SER A 27 2.29 -3.33 1.41
C SER A 27 0.99 -4.09 1.25
N GLY A 28 0.48 -4.23 0.03
CA GLY A 28 -0.69 -5.06 -0.26
C GLY A 28 -0.44 -6.53 0.10
N VAL A 29 0.68 -7.08 -0.34
CA VAL A 29 1.08 -8.47 -0.04
C VAL A 29 1.25 -8.68 1.47
N ILE A 30 1.98 -7.79 2.15
CA ILE A 30 2.20 -7.88 3.60
C ILE A 30 0.89 -7.70 4.37
N GLY A 31 0.01 -6.78 3.95
CA GLY A 31 -1.30 -6.59 4.57
C GLY A 31 -2.16 -7.86 4.47
N PHE A 32 -2.16 -8.54 3.33
CA PHE A 32 -2.87 -9.81 3.17
C PHE A 32 -2.23 -10.94 3.99
N LEU A 33 -0.90 -10.98 4.09
CA LEU A 33 -0.20 -11.94 4.94
C LEU A 33 -0.56 -11.73 6.41
N VAL A 34 -0.58 -10.50 6.90
CA VAL A 34 -0.99 -10.17 8.28
C VAL A 34 -2.44 -10.59 8.52
N SER A 35 -3.33 -10.34 7.57
CA SER A 35 -4.72 -10.78 7.61
C SER A 35 -4.84 -12.30 7.74
N TYR A 36 -4.10 -13.04 6.91
CA TYR A 36 -4.08 -14.50 6.94
C TYR A 36 -3.59 -15.03 8.29
N LEU A 37 -2.48 -14.48 8.80
CA LEU A 37 -1.93 -14.85 10.11
C LEU A 37 -2.87 -14.51 11.27
N ALA A 38 -3.72 -13.49 11.11
CA ALA A 38 -4.77 -13.13 12.07
C ALA A 38 -6.03 -14.02 11.97
N GLY A 39 -6.00 -15.08 11.16
CA GLY A 39 -7.11 -16.01 11.02
C GLY A 39 -8.23 -15.55 10.10
N ILE A 40 -7.98 -14.55 9.25
CA ILE A 40 -8.93 -14.08 8.23
C ILE A 40 -8.45 -14.55 6.85
N PRO A 41 -8.84 -15.77 6.42
CA PRO A 41 -8.29 -16.39 5.21
C PRO A 41 -8.78 -15.74 3.92
N PHE A 42 -9.93 -15.08 3.97
CA PHE A 42 -10.55 -14.48 2.80
C PHE A 42 -10.53 -12.96 2.88
N THR A 43 -9.66 -12.35 2.11
CA THR A 43 -9.51 -10.89 2.03
C THR A 43 -9.45 -10.47 0.57
N MET A 44 -10.27 -9.50 0.18
CA MET A 44 -10.30 -8.96 -1.18
C MET A 44 -10.06 -7.46 -1.20
N GLY A 45 -9.56 -6.99 -2.33
CA GLY A 45 -9.46 -5.57 -2.67
C GLY A 45 -8.07 -4.96 -2.44
N ALA A 46 -7.84 -3.83 -3.09
CA ALA A 46 -6.56 -3.11 -3.06
C ALA A 46 -6.38 -2.20 -1.83
N SER A 47 -7.28 -2.28 -0.84
CA SER A 47 -7.30 -1.36 0.31
C SER A 47 -6.05 -1.46 1.18
N ALA A 48 -5.50 -2.66 1.38
CA ALA A 48 -4.25 -2.87 2.11
C ALA A 48 -3.06 -2.17 1.40
N ALA A 49 -3.00 -2.23 0.08
CA ALA A 49 -1.99 -1.52 -0.72
C ALA A 49 -2.13 0.00 -0.63
N VAL A 50 -3.37 0.53 -0.66
CA VAL A 50 -3.65 1.96 -0.44
C VAL A 50 -3.26 2.38 0.98
N CYS A 51 -3.54 1.54 1.97
CA CYS A 51 -3.09 1.74 3.35
C CYS A 51 -1.56 1.80 3.44
N GLY A 52 -0.84 1.06 2.59
CA GLY A 52 0.61 1.18 2.47
C GLY A 52 1.08 2.57 2.01
N LEU A 53 0.39 3.18 1.03
CA LEU A 53 0.69 4.55 0.62
C LEU A 53 0.40 5.55 1.76
N ILE A 54 -0.65 5.32 2.55
CA ILE A 54 -0.94 6.10 3.76
C ILE A 54 0.21 5.98 4.77
N GLY A 55 0.68 4.76 5.03
CA GLY A 55 1.82 4.49 5.92
C GLY A 55 3.09 5.20 5.49
N ALA A 56 3.46 5.13 4.21
CA ALA A 56 4.60 5.85 3.66
C ALA A 56 4.46 7.38 3.79
N THR A 57 3.24 7.90 3.61
CA THR A 57 2.97 9.33 3.77
C THR A 57 3.03 9.77 5.24
N LEU A 58 2.62 8.93 6.18
CA LEU A 58 2.81 9.17 7.62
C LEU A 58 4.30 9.28 7.96
N TYR A 59 5.10 8.34 7.47
CA TYR A 59 6.56 8.42 7.64
C TYR A 59 7.13 9.70 7.04
N TYR A 60 6.75 10.06 5.81
CA TYR A 60 7.16 11.31 5.17
C TYR A 60 6.85 12.52 6.06
N GLY A 61 5.61 12.66 6.50
CA GLY A 61 5.19 13.79 7.34
C GLY A 61 5.99 13.89 8.64
N LYS A 62 6.19 12.76 9.33
CA LYS A 62 6.99 12.69 10.56
C LYS A 62 8.46 13.02 10.32
N SER A 63 9.04 12.46 9.28
CA SER A 63 10.46 12.55 8.95
C SER A 63 10.87 13.90 8.38
N ARG A 64 10.00 14.54 7.59
CA ARG A 64 10.26 15.86 7.03
C ARG A 64 10.25 16.94 8.10
N GLY A 65 9.34 16.84 9.09
CA GLY A 65 9.22 17.83 10.17
C GLY A 65 8.70 19.19 9.68
N GLY A 66 8.93 20.22 10.50
CA GLY A 66 8.44 21.57 10.24
C GLY A 66 6.88 21.64 10.23
N LEU A 67 6.32 22.81 9.93
CA LEU A 67 4.85 23.00 9.87
C LEU A 67 4.22 22.14 8.76
N TYR A 68 4.86 22.08 7.60
CA TYR A 68 4.35 21.31 6.47
C TYR A 68 4.28 19.80 6.77
N GLY A 69 5.38 19.22 7.27
CA GLY A 69 5.40 17.80 7.63
C GLY A 69 4.42 17.46 8.75
N GLN A 70 4.29 18.33 9.76
CA GLN A 70 3.33 18.15 10.84
C GLN A 70 1.88 18.20 10.34
N THR A 71 1.56 19.10 9.42
CA THR A 71 0.22 19.19 8.81
C THR A 71 -0.12 17.91 8.06
N ILE A 72 0.79 17.40 7.23
CA ILE A 72 0.62 16.14 6.51
C ILE A 72 0.44 14.98 7.50
N PHE A 73 1.30 14.89 8.51
CA PHE A 73 1.23 13.81 9.49
C PHE A 73 -0.12 13.80 10.22
N LYS A 74 -0.62 14.97 10.66
CA LYS A 74 -1.92 15.09 11.32
C LYS A 74 -3.07 14.72 10.38
N GLN A 75 -3.07 15.24 9.16
CA GLN A 75 -4.13 14.99 8.19
C GLN A 75 -4.20 13.50 7.80
N ILE A 76 -3.07 12.91 7.46
CA ILE A 76 -3.00 11.50 7.05
C ILE A 76 -3.21 10.57 8.24
N GLY A 77 -2.76 10.97 9.44
CA GLY A 77 -3.05 10.26 10.69
C GLY A 77 -4.55 10.21 11.00
N ALA A 78 -5.26 11.32 10.80
CA ALA A 78 -6.72 11.34 10.94
C ALA A 78 -7.40 10.41 9.92
N TRP A 79 -6.90 10.32 8.68
CA TRP A 79 -7.42 9.37 7.70
C TRP A 79 -7.17 7.92 8.09
N ALA A 80 -5.94 7.60 8.54
CA ALA A 80 -5.60 6.26 9.00
C ALA A 80 -6.49 5.83 10.17
N LEU A 81 -6.70 6.73 11.14
CA LEU A 81 -7.61 6.50 12.26
C LEU A 81 -9.05 6.33 11.80
N GLY A 82 -9.52 7.17 10.87
CA GLY A 82 -10.87 7.07 10.29
C GLY A 82 -11.10 5.73 9.59
N ILE A 83 -10.16 5.24 8.79
CA ILE A 83 -10.23 3.94 8.14
C ILE A 83 -10.31 2.81 9.17
N PHE A 84 -9.50 2.89 10.23
CA PHE A 84 -9.50 1.90 11.31
C PHE A 84 -10.82 1.88 12.08
N LEU A 85 -11.33 3.05 12.50
CA LEU A 85 -12.60 3.18 13.21
C LEU A 85 -13.77 2.73 12.33
N PHE A 86 -13.77 3.11 11.05
CA PHE A 86 -14.79 2.67 10.10
C PHE A 86 -14.78 1.14 9.94
N GLY A 87 -13.60 0.54 9.92
CA GLY A 87 -13.45 -0.91 9.86
C GLY A 87 -13.89 -1.64 11.13
N LEU A 88 -13.92 -0.97 12.29
CA LEU A 88 -14.51 -1.55 13.51
C LEU A 88 -16.05 -1.51 13.49
N LEU A 89 -16.63 -0.50 12.83
CA LEU A 89 -18.08 -0.30 12.79
C LEU A 89 -18.76 -1.07 11.66
N MET A 90 -18.03 -1.35 10.57
CA MET A 90 -18.60 -1.99 9.38
C MET A 90 -18.17 -3.47 9.29
N PRO A 91 -19.13 -4.43 9.36
CA PRO A 91 -18.85 -5.84 9.15
C PRO A 91 -18.25 -6.07 7.75
N GLY A 92 -17.27 -6.98 7.67
CA GLY A 92 -16.62 -7.34 6.40
C GLY A 92 -15.41 -6.47 6.03
N ILE A 93 -15.08 -5.43 6.81
CA ILE A 93 -13.83 -4.68 6.65
C ILE A 93 -12.73 -5.32 7.48
N ASN A 94 -11.63 -5.64 6.80
CA ASN A 94 -10.49 -6.32 7.43
C ASN A 94 -9.45 -5.33 7.96
N ASN A 95 -9.56 -4.98 9.23
CA ASN A 95 -8.63 -4.07 9.89
C ASN A 95 -7.21 -4.63 10.04
N TRP A 96 -7.03 -5.95 10.07
CA TRP A 96 -5.70 -6.57 10.08
C TRP A 96 -4.96 -6.32 8.77
N GLY A 97 -5.66 -6.44 7.64
CA GLY A 97 -5.11 -6.10 6.33
C GLY A 97 -4.74 -4.62 6.21
N HIS A 98 -5.60 -3.74 6.72
CA HIS A 98 -5.33 -2.29 6.72
C HIS A 98 -4.16 -1.92 7.63
N GLY A 99 -4.13 -2.44 8.86
CA GLY A 99 -3.05 -2.22 9.81
C GLY A 99 -1.71 -2.74 9.31
N GLY A 100 -1.71 -3.98 8.77
CA GLY A 100 -0.54 -4.57 8.12
C GLY A 100 -0.04 -3.76 6.94
N GLY A 101 -0.95 -3.24 6.11
CA GLY A 101 -0.63 -2.35 5.00
C GLY A 101 0.01 -1.04 5.46
N ILE A 102 -0.58 -0.35 6.45
CA ILE A 102 -0.02 0.89 7.02
C ILE A 102 1.37 0.64 7.59
N PHE A 103 1.52 -0.40 8.41
CA PHE A 103 2.81 -0.75 9.01
C PHE A 103 3.88 -1.02 7.95
N ALA A 104 3.56 -1.86 6.96
CA ALA A 104 4.48 -2.15 5.84
C ALA A 104 4.83 -0.89 5.06
N GLY A 105 3.87 0.00 4.84
CA GLY A 105 4.09 1.27 4.16
C GLY A 105 5.03 2.20 4.93
N VAL A 106 4.92 2.27 6.26
CA VAL A 106 5.88 3.02 7.10
C VAL A 106 7.28 2.43 6.96
N VAL A 107 7.43 1.11 7.11
CA VAL A 107 8.73 0.43 7.01
C VAL A 107 9.36 0.63 5.62
N LEU A 108 8.59 0.43 4.56
CA LEU A 108 9.06 0.65 3.19
C LEU A 108 9.39 2.13 2.94
N GLY A 109 8.62 3.05 3.50
CA GLY A 109 8.92 4.49 3.45
C GLY A 109 10.26 4.83 4.08
N VAL A 110 10.60 4.20 5.22
CA VAL A 110 11.91 4.33 5.87
C VAL A 110 13.02 3.76 4.99
N LEU A 111 12.85 2.53 4.49
CA LEU A 111 13.89 1.81 3.75
C LEU A 111 14.18 2.43 2.39
N LEU A 112 13.15 2.85 1.66
CA LEU A 112 13.30 3.42 0.33
C LEU A 112 13.66 4.92 0.36
N GLY A 113 13.26 5.62 1.42
CA GLY A 113 13.37 7.06 1.51
C GLY A 113 12.53 7.81 0.46
N TYR A 114 12.35 9.10 0.63
CA TYR A 114 11.71 9.99 -0.35
C TYR A 114 12.74 10.81 -1.13
N LYS A 115 12.32 11.44 -2.24
CA LYS A 115 13.24 12.08 -3.21
C LYS A 115 14.23 13.08 -2.59
N GLU A 116 13.80 13.86 -1.62
CA GLU A 116 14.68 14.83 -0.94
C GLU A 116 15.73 14.15 -0.05
N ARG A 117 15.49 12.93 0.45
CA ARG A 117 16.38 12.19 1.35
C ARG A 117 17.27 11.18 0.65
N ALA A 118 16.78 10.59 -0.42
CA ALA A 118 17.48 9.52 -1.12
C ALA A 118 17.30 9.63 -2.62
N ARG A 119 18.40 9.58 -3.35
CA ARG A 119 18.40 9.52 -4.81
C ARG A 119 17.80 8.18 -5.28
N GLU A 120 17.03 8.23 -6.36
CA GLU A 120 16.52 7.02 -7.00
C GLU A 120 17.68 6.21 -7.60
N ARG A 121 17.71 4.89 -7.29
CA ARG A 121 18.73 3.96 -7.76
C ARG A 121 18.14 3.03 -8.81
N ILE A 122 19.00 2.44 -9.63
CA ILE A 122 18.60 1.43 -10.63
C ILE A 122 17.84 0.25 -9.96
N VAL A 123 18.23 -0.11 -8.74
CA VAL A 123 17.58 -1.16 -7.95
C VAL A 123 16.09 -0.89 -7.74
N HIS A 124 15.67 0.37 -7.52
CA HIS A 124 14.26 0.70 -7.38
C HIS A 124 13.48 0.43 -8.66
N ARG A 125 14.07 0.67 -9.83
CA ARG A 125 13.46 0.38 -11.14
C ARG A 125 13.33 -1.12 -11.37
N VAL A 126 14.37 -1.88 -11.05
CA VAL A 126 14.36 -3.34 -11.20
C VAL A 126 13.30 -3.97 -10.28
N ILE A 127 13.27 -3.59 -9.00
CA ILE A 127 12.27 -4.11 -8.06
C ILE A 127 10.85 -3.70 -8.49
N ALA A 128 10.63 -2.45 -8.88
CA ALA A 128 9.33 -2.00 -9.35
C ALA A 128 8.90 -2.77 -10.61
N GLY A 129 9.81 -2.96 -11.57
CA GLY A 129 9.56 -3.78 -12.74
C GLY A 129 9.19 -5.22 -12.39
N ALA A 130 9.93 -5.85 -11.47
CA ALA A 130 9.60 -7.19 -10.97
C ALA A 130 8.22 -7.24 -10.31
N CYS A 131 7.87 -6.25 -9.47
CA CYS A 131 6.54 -6.13 -8.86
C CYS A 131 5.43 -6.07 -9.92
N ILE A 132 5.60 -5.28 -10.98
CA ILE A 132 4.62 -5.16 -12.07
C ILE A 132 4.49 -6.49 -12.82
N VAL A 133 5.60 -7.08 -13.23
CA VAL A 133 5.61 -8.35 -13.98
C VAL A 133 4.93 -9.46 -13.17
N ILE A 134 5.31 -9.64 -11.91
CA ILE A 134 4.71 -10.66 -11.05
C ILE A 134 3.21 -10.41 -10.87
N THR A 135 2.80 -9.16 -10.65
CA THR A 135 1.38 -8.81 -10.51
C THR A 135 0.60 -9.16 -11.78
N VAL A 136 1.12 -8.81 -12.96
CA VAL A 136 0.49 -9.13 -14.25
C VAL A 136 0.39 -10.64 -14.46
N LEU A 137 1.47 -11.38 -14.20
CA LEU A 137 1.47 -12.85 -14.34
C LEU A 137 0.44 -13.52 -13.41
N VAL A 138 0.36 -13.08 -12.15
CA VAL A 138 -0.63 -13.60 -11.20
C VAL A 138 -2.06 -13.29 -11.66
N LEU A 139 -2.31 -12.07 -12.15
CA LEU A 139 -3.64 -11.70 -12.65
C LEU A 139 -4.02 -12.49 -13.91
N VAL A 140 -3.12 -12.66 -14.85
CA VAL A 140 -3.34 -13.47 -16.07
C VAL A 140 -3.63 -14.92 -15.70
N TRP A 141 -2.85 -15.48 -14.77
CA TRP A 141 -3.09 -16.84 -14.27
C TRP A 141 -4.43 -16.96 -13.57
N ALA A 142 -4.79 -16.02 -12.70
CA ALA A 142 -6.06 -16.05 -11.97
C ALA A 142 -7.27 -15.92 -12.89
N VAL A 143 -7.20 -15.05 -13.89
CA VAL A 143 -8.28 -14.91 -14.90
C VAL A 143 -8.35 -16.18 -15.78
N GLY A 144 -7.20 -16.66 -16.27
CA GLY A 144 -7.14 -17.86 -17.11
C GLY A 144 -7.68 -19.10 -16.39
N SER A 145 -7.26 -19.31 -15.15
CA SER A 145 -7.77 -20.43 -14.34
C SER A 145 -9.29 -20.29 -14.06
N GLY A 146 -9.76 -19.08 -13.76
CA GLY A 146 -11.18 -18.84 -13.57
C GLY A 146 -12.03 -19.14 -14.81
N ILE A 147 -11.55 -18.77 -16.01
CA ILE A 147 -12.21 -19.09 -17.28
C ILE A 147 -12.19 -20.62 -17.51
N TYR A 148 -11.03 -21.25 -17.30
CA TYR A 148 -10.88 -22.69 -17.48
C TYR A 148 -11.89 -23.47 -16.64
N TYR A 149 -11.96 -23.23 -15.31
CA TYR A 149 -12.88 -23.94 -14.43
C TYR A 149 -14.35 -23.61 -14.66
N ARG A 150 -14.68 -22.46 -15.23
CA ARG A 150 -16.06 -22.10 -15.51
C ARG A 150 -16.62 -22.70 -16.80
N PHE A 151 -15.77 -22.91 -17.82
CA PHE A 151 -16.23 -23.27 -19.15
C PHE A 151 -15.70 -24.62 -19.65
N LEU A 152 -14.63 -25.15 -19.08
CA LEU A 152 -13.94 -26.35 -19.56
C LEU A 152 -13.75 -27.43 -18.47
N GLY A 153 -13.94 -27.12 -17.21
CA GLY A 153 -13.91 -28.00 -16.04
C GLY A 153 -15.27 -28.10 -15.41
#